data_1082166df70235c9edd2cbe370c575ae
#
_entry.id   1082166df70235c9edd2cbe370c575ae
#
_cell.length_a   1.000
_cell.length_b   1.000
_cell.length_c   1.000
_cell.angle_alpha   90.00
_cell.angle_beta   90.00
_cell.angle_gamma   90.00
#
_symmetry.space_group_name_H-M   'P 1'
#
loop_
_entity.id
_entity.type
_entity.pdbx_description
1 polymer ?
#
loop_
_entity_poly.entity_id
_entity_poly.type
_entity_poly.pdbx_seq_one_letter_code
_entity_poly.pdbx_strand_id
1 'polypeptide(L)'
;MEKEMLAIAFFKEGEGLFEKFMGFMQSEEGMGARSQIAYVEKTLPSVSPMKNYVMFKVHVHDEQGMRDFCAGRNPVTMSTWDECIDHVQLFELTSTDLG
;
A
#
# COMPACT_ATOMS: atom_id res chain seq x y z
N MET A 1 17.45 3.48 -6.25
CA MET A 1 17.88 3.50 -4.84
C MET A 1 16.70 3.04 -3.99
N GLU A 2 16.95 2.16 -3.03
CA GLU A 2 15.92 1.66 -2.14
C GLU A 2 15.66 2.64 -1.00
N LYS A 3 14.37 2.85 -0.69
CA LYS A 3 13.94 3.73 0.40
C LYS A 3 12.86 3.00 1.19
N GLU A 4 12.97 3.01 2.53
CA GLU A 4 11.91 2.50 3.38
C GLU A 4 10.80 3.54 3.51
N MET A 5 9.56 3.10 3.37
CA MET A 5 8.39 3.95 3.53
C MET A 5 7.30 3.20 4.27
N LEU A 6 6.42 3.96 4.91
CA LEU A 6 5.24 3.42 5.58
C LEU A 6 4.01 3.97 4.90
N ALA A 7 3.16 3.09 4.41
CA ALA A 7 1.89 3.46 3.80
C ALA A 7 0.75 2.97 4.71
N ILE A 8 -0.18 3.85 5.02
CA ILE A 8 -1.37 3.51 5.81
C ILE A 8 -2.58 3.81 4.94
N ALA A 9 -3.29 2.75 4.55
CA ALA A 9 -4.47 2.87 3.69
C ALA A 9 -5.72 2.77 4.54
N PHE A 10 -6.56 3.81 4.50
CA PHE A 10 -7.81 3.87 5.24
C PHE A 10 -8.96 3.50 4.30
N PHE A 11 -9.80 2.58 4.73
CA PHE A 11 -10.89 2.07 3.91
C PHE A 11 -12.11 2.97 3.99
N LYS A 12 -12.86 3.03 2.89
CA LYS A 12 -14.20 3.61 2.90
C LYS A 12 -15.11 2.73 3.75
N GLU A 13 -16.25 3.27 4.17
CA GLU A 13 -17.26 2.48 4.84
C GLU A 13 -17.93 1.55 3.82
N GLY A 14 -18.10 0.27 4.20
CA GLY A 14 -18.71 -0.72 3.33
C GLY A 14 -18.27 -2.12 3.71
N GLU A 15 -19.14 -3.11 3.49
CA GLU A 15 -18.81 -4.49 3.78
C GLU A 15 -17.89 -5.07 2.73
N GLY A 16 -16.94 -5.89 3.17
CA GLY A 16 -16.07 -6.65 2.28
C GLY A 16 -14.99 -5.84 1.58
N LEU A 17 -14.84 -4.55 1.89
CA LEU A 17 -13.84 -3.71 1.20
C LEU A 17 -12.42 -4.12 1.55
N PHE A 18 -12.16 -4.49 2.81
CA PHE A 18 -10.85 -4.98 3.21
C PHE A 18 -10.47 -6.23 2.41
N GLU A 19 -11.37 -7.22 2.38
CA GLU A 19 -11.13 -8.48 1.67
C GLU A 19 -10.94 -8.25 0.17
N LYS A 20 -11.72 -7.36 -0.41
CA LYS A 20 -11.62 -7.02 -1.82
C LYS A 20 -10.27 -6.37 -2.13
N PHE A 21 -9.86 -5.42 -1.30
CA PHE A 21 -8.58 -4.73 -1.46
C PHE A 21 -7.41 -5.71 -1.33
N MET A 22 -7.40 -6.51 -0.26
CA MET A 22 -6.30 -7.45 -0.04
C MET A 22 -6.26 -8.54 -1.11
N GLY A 23 -7.42 -9.00 -1.56
CA GLY A 23 -7.51 -9.97 -2.66
C GLY A 23 -6.92 -9.40 -3.94
N PHE A 24 -7.22 -8.15 -4.25
CA PHE A 24 -6.63 -7.49 -5.43
C PHE A 24 -5.12 -7.32 -5.28
N MET A 25 -4.65 -6.88 -4.11
CA MET A 25 -3.23 -6.66 -3.86
C MET A 25 -2.41 -7.95 -3.98
N GLN A 26 -3.04 -9.10 -3.72
CA GLN A 26 -2.41 -10.42 -3.84
C GLN A 26 -2.65 -11.06 -5.19
N SER A 27 -3.45 -10.45 -6.05
CA SER A 27 -3.70 -10.94 -7.40
C SER A 27 -2.47 -10.74 -8.29
N GLU A 28 -2.45 -11.41 -9.43
CA GLU A 28 -1.37 -11.27 -10.41
C GLU A 28 -1.22 -9.80 -10.85
N GLU A 29 -2.33 -9.11 -11.11
CA GLU A 29 -2.29 -7.70 -11.50
C GLU A 29 -1.77 -6.82 -10.37
N GLY A 30 -2.25 -7.03 -9.15
CA GLY A 30 -1.82 -6.27 -7.98
C GLY A 30 -0.35 -6.51 -7.68
N MET A 31 0.10 -7.75 -7.71
CA MET A 31 1.51 -8.09 -7.49
C MET A 31 2.39 -7.48 -8.56
N GLY A 32 1.95 -7.48 -9.81
CA GLY A 32 2.69 -6.86 -10.91
C GLY A 32 2.86 -5.36 -10.70
N ALA A 33 1.78 -4.67 -10.34
CA ALA A 33 1.84 -3.22 -10.07
C ALA A 33 2.76 -2.91 -8.89
N ARG A 34 2.67 -3.70 -7.83
CA ARG A 34 3.51 -3.52 -6.63
C ARG A 34 4.98 -3.74 -6.91
N SER A 35 5.31 -4.77 -7.69
CA SER A 35 6.71 -5.10 -8.00
C SER A 35 7.39 -4.03 -8.86
N GLN A 36 6.64 -3.23 -9.61
CA GLN A 36 7.20 -2.15 -10.40
C GLN A 36 7.69 -0.98 -9.56
N ILE A 37 7.26 -0.86 -8.33
CA ILE A 37 7.58 0.29 -7.48
C ILE A 37 8.31 -0.09 -6.19
N ALA A 38 8.25 -1.35 -5.77
CA ALA A 38 8.81 -1.79 -4.50
C ALA A 38 9.23 -3.27 -4.58
N TYR A 39 10.04 -3.67 -3.59
CA TYR A 39 10.41 -5.07 -3.41
C TYR A 39 9.33 -5.77 -2.62
N VAL A 40 8.42 -6.45 -3.31
CA VAL A 40 7.24 -7.07 -2.70
C VAL A 40 7.61 -8.04 -1.59
N GLU A 41 8.67 -8.81 -1.77
CA GLU A 41 9.14 -9.81 -0.79
C GLU A 41 9.60 -9.19 0.53
N LYS A 42 9.86 -7.89 0.54
CA LYS A 42 10.29 -7.17 1.75
C LYS A 42 9.15 -6.40 2.43
N THR A 43 7.94 -6.49 1.88
CA THR A 43 6.78 -5.78 2.43
C THR A 43 6.31 -6.43 3.73
N LEU A 44 6.09 -5.62 4.76
CA LEU A 44 5.59 -6.08 6.06
C LEU A 44 4.20 -5.47 6.29
N PRO A 45 3.12 -6.25 6.10
CA PRO A 45 1.77 -5.74 6.29
C PRO A 45 1.30 -5.90 7.74
N SER A 46 0.44 -5.00 8.18
CA SER A 46 -0.25 -5.08 9.46
C SER A 46 -1.65 -4.49 9.27
N VAL A 47 -2.63 -5.06 9.95
CA VAL A 47 -4.01 -4.63 9.83
C VAL A 47 -4.56 -4.22 11.19
N SER A 48 -5.42 -3.20 11.21
CA SER A 48 -6.09 -2.80 12.46
C SER A 48 -7.07 -3.89 12.92
N PRO A 49 -7.32 -4.01 14.23
CA PRO A 49 -8.26 -5.02 14.74
C PRO A 49 -9.65 -4.93 14.10
N MET A 50 -10.11 -3.73 13.77
CA MET A 50 -11.42 -3.49 13.16
C MET A 50 -11.38 -3.56 11.63
N LYS A 51 -10.19 -3.78 11.04
CA LYS A 51 -9.99 -3.85 9.58
C LYS A 51 -10.43 -2.57 8.85
N ASN A 52 -10.32 -1.42 9.52
CA ASN A 52 -10.66 -0.15 8.91
C ASN A 52 -9.46 0.56 8.30
N TYR A 53 -8.24 0.10 8.60
CA TYR A 53 -7.03 0.52 7.89
C TYR A 53 -6.02 -0.61 7.86
N VAL A 54 -5.09 -0.53 6.91
CA VAL A 54 -3.98 -1.48 6.79
C VAL A 54 -2.70 -0.69 6.62
N MET A 55 -1.62 -1.17 7.23
CA MET A 55 -0.31 -0.55 7.18
C MET A 55 0.65 -1.45 6.42
N PHE A 56 1.48 -0.83 5.58
CA PHE A 56 2.51 -1.56 4.85
C PHE A 56 3.84 -0.84 5.05
N LYS A 57 4.81 -1.52 5.64
CA LYS A 57 6.20 -1.08 5.61
C LYS A 57 6.80 -1.63 4.33
N VAL A 58 7.22 -0.74 3.43
CA VAL A 58 7.64 -1.11 2.09
C VAL A 58 9.06 -0.64 1.80
N HIS A 59 9.76 -1.38 0.95
CA HIS A 59 11.07 -1.01 0.45
C HIS A 59 10.90 -0.59 -1.01
N VAL A 60 10.92 0.72 -1.24
CA VAL A 60 10.54 1.34 -2.50
C VAL A 60 11.77 1.59 -3.36
N HIS A 61 11.72 1.17 -4.62
CA HIS A 61 12.78 1.47 -5.59
C HIS A 61 12.34 2.49 -6.66
N ASP A 62 11.07 2.87 -6.66
CA ASP A 62 10.53 3.94 -7.52
C ASP A 62 9.62 4.83 -6.67
N GLU A 63 10.20 5.89 -6.11
CA GLU A 63 9.47 6.74 -5.17
C GLU A 63 8.29 7.45 -5.82
N GLN A 64 8.46 8.00 -7.03
CA GLN A 64 7.35 8.69 -7.70
C GLN A 64 6.23 7.71 -8.02
N GLY A 65 6.58 6.50 -8.46
CA GLY A 65 5.61 5.44 -8.70
C GLY A 65 4.84 5.07 -7.44
N MET A 66 5.53 5.02 -6.29
CA MET A 66 4.88 4.75 -5.01
C MET A 66 3.92 5.87 -4.61
N ARG A 67 4.32 7.12 -4.80
CA ARG A 67 3.44 8.27 -4.50
C ARG A 67 2.20 8.26 -5.38
N ASP A 68 2.36 7.95 -6.67
CA ASP A 68 1.23 7.83 -7.59
C ASP A 68 0.32 6.66 -7.22
N PHE A 69 0.92 5.54 -6.85
CA PHE A 69 0.19 4.35 -6.40
C PHE A 69 -0.69 4.70 -5.19
N CYS A 70 -0.13 5.34 -4.18
CA CYS A 70 -0.85 5.72 -2.96
C CYS A 70 -1.91 6.79 -3.21
N ALA A 71 -1.70 7.65 -4.19
CA ALA A 71 -2.65 8.71 -4.53
C ALA A 71 -3.78 8.24 -5.45
N GLY A 72 -3.78 6.97 -5.82
CA GLY A 72 -4.83 6.43 -6.70
C GLY A 72 -4.63 6.76 -8.16
N ARG A 73 -3.41 7.10 -8.57
CA ARG A 73 -3.11 7.47 -9.96
C ARG A 73 -2.49 6.33 -10.77
N ASN A 74 -2.28 5.16 -10.16
CA ASN A 74 -1.74 4.01 -10.88
C ASN A 74 -2.85 3.40 -11.75
N PRO A 75 -2.66 3.29 -13.07
CA PRO A 75 -3.75 2.82 -13.95
C PRO A 75 -4.21 1.40 -13.68
N VAL A 76 -3.36 0.55 -13.10
CA VAL A 76 -3.74 -0.83 -12.77
C VAL A 76 -4.59 -0.90 -11.50
N THR A 77 -4.32 -0.02 -10.53
CA THR A 77 -4.93 -0.09 -9.20
C THR A 77 -6.01 0.96 -8.96
N MET A 78 -6.15 1.94 -9.85
CA MET A 78 -7.00 3.10 -9.59
C MET A 78 -8.46 2.75 -9.34
N SER A 79 -9.03 1.76 -10.03
CA SER A 79 -10.42 1.38 -9.84
C SER A 79 -10.65 0.75 -8.46
N THR A 80 -9.71 -0.06 -7.99
CA THR A 80 -9.77 -0.65 -6.65
C THR A 80 -9.64 0.42 -5.58
N TRP A 81 -8.73 1.39 -5.79
CA TRP A 81 -8.57 2.54 -4.89
C TRP A 81 -9.85 3.34 -4.81
N ASP A 82 -10.45 3.66 -5.96
CA ASP A 82 -11.68 4.43 -6.01
C ASP A 82 -12.82 3.73 -5.26
N GLU A 83 -12.88 2.41 -5.35
CA GLU A 83 -13.93 1.63 -4.71
C GLU A 83 -13.70 1.44 -3.21
N CYS A 84 -12.48 1.16 -2.79
CA CYS A 84 -12.17 0.66 -1.44
C CYS A 84 -11.50 1.67 -0.52
N ILE A 85 -10.70 2.60 -1.06
CA ILE A 85 -9.80 3.41 -0.27
C ILE A 85 -10.32 4.84 -0.12
N ASP A 86 -10.40 5.31 1.13
CA ASP A 86 -10.74 6.70 1.42
C ASP A 86 -9.52 7.58 1.16
N HIS A 87 -8.39 7.23 1.78
CA HIS A 87 -7.13 7.95 1.55
C HIS A 87 -5.96 7.08 2.04
N VAL A 88 -4.76 7.45 1.61
CA VAL A 88 -3.53 6.80 2.07
C VAL A 88 -2.60 7.87 2.63
N GLN A 89 -2.03 7.58 3.81
CA GLN A 89 -0.95 8.39 4.37
C GLN A 89 0.36 7.67 4.03
N LEU A 90 1.35 8.44 3.58
CA LEU A 90 2.63 7.89 3.17
C LEU A 90 3.76 8.64 3.88
N PHE A 91 4.63 7.91 4.55
CA PHE A 91 5.71 8.45 5.36
C PHE A 91 7.05 7.87 4.92
N GLU A 92 8.09 8.69 4.92
CA GLU A 92 9.45 8.21 4.76
C GLU A 92 9.95 7.69 6.11
N LEU A 93 10.71 6.60 6.08
CA LEU A 93 11.30 6.01 7.28
C LEU A 93 12.81 6.03 7.18
N THR A 94 13.44 6.31 8.31
CA THR A 94 14.89 6.21 8.46
C THR A 94 15.16 5.36 9.69
N SER A 95 16.03 4.37 9.54
CA SER A 95 16.40 3.54 10.68
C SER A 95 17.09 4.37 11.74
N THR A 96 16.75 4.11 12.99
CA THR A 96 17.38 4.76 14.12
C THR A 96 17.75 3.72 15.17
N ASP A 97 18.78 4.02 15.92
CA ASP A 97 19.24 3.16 17.01
C ASP A 97 18.68 3.71 18.32
N LEU A 98 17.87 2.93 18.98
CA LEU A 98 17.28 3.30 20.27
C LEU A 98 18.09 2.80 21.46
N GLY A 99 19.27 2.28 21.17
CA GLY A 99 20.20 1.84 22.21
C GLY A 99 19.90 0.51 22.77
#